data_ab91ceb8f77d1d33b8849c297c09992d
#
_entry.id   ab91ceb8f77d1d33b8849c297c09992d
#
_cell.length_a   1.000
_cell.length_b   1.000
_cell.length_c   1.000
_cell.angle_alpha   90.00
_cell.angle_beta   90.00
_cell.angle_gamma   90.00
#
_symmetry.space_group_name_H-M   'P 1'
#
loop_
_entity.id
_entity.type
_entity.pdbx_description
1 polymer ?
#
loop_
_entity_poly.entity_id
_entity_poly.type
_entity_poly.pdbx_seq_one_letter_code
_entity_poly.pdbx_strand_id
1 'polypeptide(L)'
;MLVSSRTNARVKQLRAAFQGHARLSGGLVAIEGDHLLEEALRSGLVLKTVFVSEGRIVPSRVPTSVEIVRVTEDVFQSAVETQSPQGIAALLVPPVPLLEDVMRRTPLILIAAGLQDPGNLGTLVRSAEAFGATGVLTTPGTVSAWNQKALRASAGSVFRVPVVAVGFDEVAALKTRGVR
;
A
#
# COMPACT_ATOMS: atom_id res chain seq x y z
N MET A 1 25.91 4.98 6.93
CA MET A 1 26.15 3.95 7.99
C MET A 1 25.36 2.70 7.60
N LEU A 2 25.98 1.50 7.64
CA LEU A 2 25.34 0.23 7.36
C LEU A 2 24.77 -0.35 8.67
N VAL A 3 23.49 -0.73 8.67
CA VAL A 3 22.81 -1.32 9.82
C VAL A 3 22.90 -2.85 9.72
N SER A 4 23.58 -3.48 10.68
CA SER A 4 23.76 -4.94 10.78
C SER A 4 22.95 -5.58 11.92
N SER A 5 22.17 -4.80 12.66
CA SER A 5 21.39 -5.29 13.79
C SER A 5 19.90 -5.42 13.46
N ARG A 6 19.35 -6.64 13.61
CA ARG A 6 17.92 -6.93 13.49
C ARG A 6 17.05 -6.25 14.57
N THR A 7 17.69 -5.75 15.64
CA THR A 7 17.02 -5.03 16.74
C THR A 7 17.00 -3.51 16.55
N ASN A 8 17.61 -3.00 15.48
CA ASN A 8 17.58 -1.58 15.15
C ASN A 8 16.12 -1.07 15.06
N ALA A 9 15.84 0.13 15.59
CA ALA A 9 14.50 0.70 15.66
C ALA A 9 13.83 0.83 14.27
N ARG A 10 14.59 1.24 13.24
CA ARG A 10 14.08 1.36 11.86
C ARG A 10 13.72 0.00 11.27
N VAL A 11 14.54 -1.02 11.53
CA VAL A 11 14.29 -2.40 11.09
C VAL A 11 13.06 -2.99 11.77
N LYS A 12 12.88 -2.73 13.06
CA LYS A 12 11.66 -3.13 13.80
C LYS A 12 10.42 -2.45 13.24
N GLN A 13 10.50 -1.16 12.91
CA GLN A 13 9.41 -0.41 12.31
C GLN A 13 9.03 -0.96 10.93
N LEU A 14 10.01 -1.29 10.09
CA LEU A 14 9.78 -1.91 8.78
C LEU A 14 9.06 -3.26 8.93
N ARG A 15 9.57 -4.13 9.81
CA ARG A 15 8.94 -5.43 10.08
C ARG A 15 7.51 -5.29 10.57
N ALA A 16 7.25 -4.37 11.50
CA ALA A 16 5.92 -4.10 12.02
C ALA A 16 4.95 -3.61 10.93
N ALA A 17 5.45 -2.80 9.99
CA ALA A 17 4.66 -2.31 8.86
C ALA A 17 4.29 -3.44 7.88
N PHE A 18 5.21 -4.38 7.60
CA PHE A 18 4.91 -5.57 6.81
C PHE A 18 3.84 -6.45 7.47
N GLN A 19 3.94 -6.63 8.79
CA GLN A 19 2.97 -7.41 9.57
C GLN A 19 1.62 -6.70 9.80
N GLY A 20 1.43 -5.51 9.27
CA GLY A 20 0.21 -4.72 9.44
C GLY A 20 0.00 -4.17 10.85
N HIS A 21 1.07 -4.11 11.67
CA HIS A 21 1.02 -3.58 13.03
C HIS A 21 1.09 -2.04 13.01
N ALA A 22 -0.01 -1.38 12.64
CA ALA A 22 -0.09 0.06 12.45
C ALA A 22 0.45 0.87 13.63
N ARG A 23 0.16 0.46 14.89
CA ARG A 23 0.65 1.16 16.09
C ARG A 23 2.18 1.15 16.19
N LEU A 24 2.82 0.03 15.87
CA LEU A 24 4.29 -0.12 15.94
C LEU A 24 4.99 0.50 14.74
N SER A 25 4.32 0.54 13.59
CA SER A 25 4.81 1.20 12.37
C SER A 25 4.61 2.71 12.38
N GLY A 26 3.85 3.25 13.34
CA GLY A 26 3.45 4.67 13.33
C GLY A 26 2.42 5.00 12.25
N GLY A 27 1.56 4.03 11.89
CA GLY A 27 0.57 4.19 10.83
C GLY A 27 1.13 4.08 9.41
N LEU A 28 2.42 3.72 9.27
CA LEU A 28 3.06 3.55 7.98
C LEU A 28 2.77 2.16 7.38
N VAL A 29 2.78 2.11 6.07
CA VAL A 29 2.66 0.87 5.29
C VAL A 29 4.01 0.57 4.64
N ALA A 30 4.39 -0.69 4.61
CA ALA A 30 5.58 -1.15 3.91
C ALA A 30 5.25 -1.59 2.49
N ILE A 31 6.15 -1.28 1.57
CA ILE A 31 6.16 -1.83 0.20
C ILE A 31 7.53 -2.40 -0.08
N GLU A 32 7.62 -3.40 -0.95
CA GLU A 32 8.87 -4.03 -1.36
C GLU A 32 8.95 -4.14 -2.88
N GLY A 33 10.17 -3.94 -3.37
CA GLY A 33 10.55 -4.09 -4.76
C GLY A 33 10.50 -2.81 -5.56
N ASP A 34 11.30 -2.80 -6.64
CA ASP A 34 11.48 -1.63 -7.50
C ASP A 34 10.15 -1.17 -8.12
N HIS A 35 9.31 -2.15 -8.53
CA HIS A 35 8.04 -1.83 -9.18
C HIS A 35 7.08 -1.05 -8.26
N LEU A 36 6.82 -1.55 -7.04
CA LEU A 36 5.94 -0.86 -6.12
C LEU A 36 6.52 0.48 -5.65
N LEU A 37 7.85 0.56 -5.48
CA LEU A 37 8.52 1.82 -5.16
C LEU A 37 8.32 2.84 -6.27
N GLU A 38 8.51 2.45 -7.53
CA GLU A 38 8.30 3.32 -8.68
C GLU A 38 6.85 3.77 -8.80
N GLU A 39 5.89 2.86 -8.65
CA GLU A 39 4.47 3.17 -8.68
C GLU A 39 4.05 4.11 -7.54
N ALA A 40 4.60 3.94 -6.34
CA ALA A 40 4.37 4.84 -5.21
C ALA A 40 4.89 6.27 -5.51
N LEU A 41 6.09 6.37 -6.06
CA LEU A 41 6.67 7.66 -6.46
C LEU A 41 5.87 8.33 -7.58
N ARG A 42 5.47 7.58 -8.62
CA ARG A 42 4.62 8.09 -9.72
C ARG A 42 3.25 8.57 -9.23
N SER A 43 2.72 7.90 -8.21
CA SER A 43 1.43 8.25 -7.61
C SER A 43 1.52 9.40 -6.61
N GLY A 44 2.70 9.97 -6.39
CA GLY A 44 2.91 11.09 -5.48
C GLY A 44 2.79 10.72 -3.99
N LEU A 45 2.96 9.45 -3.64
CA LEU A 45 2.87 9.03 -2.24
C LEU A 45 4.08 9.53 -1.44
N VAL A 46 3.82 9.86 -0.18
CA VAL A 46 4.85 10.35 0.75
C VAL A 46 5.65 9.18 1.30
N LEU A 47 6.87 9.01 0.79
CA LEU A 47 7.83 8.07 1.37
C LEU A 47 8.47 8.69 2.62
N LYS A 48 8.60 7.91 3.69
CA LYS A 48 9.27 8.30 4.93
C LYS A 48 10.69 7.76 4.99
N THR A 49 10.86 6.48 4.66
CA THR A 49 12.15 5.80 4.74
C THR A 49 12.24 4.79 3.61
N VAL A 50 13.38 4.72 2.96
CA VAL A 50 13.72 3.66 1.99
C VAL A 50 14.85 2.81 2.58
N PHE A 51 14.62 1.51 2.62
CA PHE A 51 15.60 0.52 3.06
C PHE A 51 16.24 -0.12 1.84
N VAL A 52 17.56 -0.18 1.84
CA VAL A 52 18.34 -0.71 0.73
C VAL A 52 19.33 -1.73 1.26
N SER A 53 19.26 -2.95 0.73
CA SER A 53 20.22 -4.02 1.05
C SER A 53 21.60 -3.64 0.57
N GLU A 54 22.62 -4.17 1.24
CA GLU A 54 24.02 -4.02 0.86
C GLU A 54 24.22 -4.42 -0.62
N GLY A 55 25.02 -3.66 -1.34
CA GLY A 55 25.25 -3.87 -2.77
C GLY A 55 24.18 -3.32 -3.73
N ARG A 56 22.99 -2.94 -3.24
CA ARG A 56 21.95 -2.30 -4.07
C ARG A 56 22.16 -0.81 -4.21
N ILE A 57 21.83 -0.29 -5.39
CA ILE A 57 21.84 1.14 -5.68
C ILE A 57 20.47 1.73 -5.31
N VAL A 58 20.48 2.88 -4.66
CA VAL A 58 19.24 3.66 -4.43
C VAL A 58 18.76 4.21 -5.78
N PRO A 59 17.51 3.97 -6.19
CA PRO A 59 17.00 4.54 -7.43
C PRO A 59 17.06 6.07 -7.42
N SER A 60 17.54 6.66 -8.50
CA SER A 60 17.74 8.12 -8.63
C SER A 60 16.46 8.94 -8.47
N ARG A 61 15.30 8.31 -8.65
CA ARG A 61 13.98 8.94 -8.48
C ARG A 61 13.55 9.12 -7.02
N VAL A 62 14.23 8.46 -6.06
CA VAL A 62 13.94 8.66 -4.65
C VAL A 62 14.38 10.07 -4.26
N PRO A 63 13.47 10.91 -3.72
CA PRO A 63 13.80 12.27 -3.34
C PRO A 63 14.91 12.32 -2.29
N THR A 64 15.79 13.29 -2.36
CA THR A 64 16.91 13.47 -1.41
C THR A 64 16.44 13.76 0.03
N SER A 65 15.18 14.19 0.19
CA SER A 65 14.55 14.42 1.49
C SER A 65 14.11 13.13 2.20
N VAL A 66 14.10 11.99 1.50
CA VAL A 66 13.70 10.70 2.05
C VAL A 66 14.87 10.07 2.80
N GLU A 67 14.63 9.61 4.02
CA GLU A 67 15.64 8.88 4.80
C GLU A 67 16.02 7.58 4.12
N ILE A 68 17.33 7.37 3.88
CA ILE A 68 17.85 6.10 3.33
C ILE A 68 18.53 5.32 4.44
N VAL A 69 18.05 4.10 4.69
CA VAL A 69 18.63 3.16 5.64
C VAL A 69 19.27 2.00 4.87
N ARG A 70 20.59 1.93 4.89
CA ARG A 70 21.33 0.80 4.33
C ARG A 70 21.42 -0.31 5.36
N VAL A 71 21.09 -1.53 4.97
CA VAL A 71 21.09 -2.71 5.85
C VAL A 71 21.87 -3.85 5.21
N THR A 72 22.42 -4.75 6.03
CA THR A 72 22.99 -6.01 5.52
C THR A 72 21.89 -6.89 4.94
N GLU A 73 22.25 -7.82 4.05
CA GLU A 73 21.28 -8.68 3.38
C GLU A 73 20.47 -9.52 4.36
N ASP A 74 21.12 -10.09 5.38
CA ASP A 74 20.45 -10.89 6.42
C ASP A 74 19.47 -10.08 7.27
N VAL A 75 19.78 -8.80 7.53
CA VAL A 75 18.88 -7.88 8.24
C VAL A 75 17.69 -7.54 7.34
N PHE A 76 17.92 -7.28 6.04
CA PHE A 76 16.85 -7.01 5.09
C PHE A 76 15.89 -8.20 5.01
N GLN A 77 16.40 -9.40 4.76
CA GLN A 77 15.60 -10.63 4.70
C GLN A 77 14.77 -10.86 5.98
N SER A 78 15.34 -10.54 7.15
CA SER A 78 14.63 -10.69 8.42
C SER A 78 13.46 -9.70 8.62
N ALA A 79 13.40 -8.64 7.83
CA ALA A 79 12.43 -7.55 7.98
C ALA A 79 11.28 -7.61 6.99
N VAL A 80 11.44 -8.29 5.86
CA VAL A 80 10.45 -8.43 4.80
C VAL A 80 9.74 -9.79 4.86
N GLU A 81 8.62 -9.94 4.15
CA GLU A 81 7.81 -11.17 4.17
C GLU A 81 7.99 -12.04 2.92
N THR A 82 8.69 -11.57 1.91
CA THR A 82 8.90 -12.29 0.66
C THR A 82 9.99 -13.34 0.79
N GLN A 83 9.80 -14.48 0.14
CA GLN A 83 10.79 -15.57 0.13
C GLN A 83 12.04 -15.21 -0.68
N SER A 84 11.91 -14.36 -1.69
CA SER A 84 13.02 -13.89 -2.55
C SER A 84 13.04 -12.36 -2.55
N PRO A 85 13.59 -11.73 -1.51
CA PRO A 85 13.61 -10.30 -1.36
C PRO A 85 14.36 -9.59 -2.49
N GLN A 86 13.80 -8.48 -2.96
CA GLN A 86 14.43 -7.69 -4.03
C GLN A 86 15.48 -6.69 -3.53
N GLY A 87 15.74 -6.66 -2.22
CA GLY A 87 16.78 -5.81 -1.62
C GLY A 87 16.42 -4.33 -1.54
N ILE A 88 15.17 -3.96 -1.80
CA ILE A 88 14.67 -2.60 -1.63
C ILE A 88 13.24 -2.62 -1.06
N ALA A 89 13.00 -1.80 -0.05
CA ALA A 89 11.70 -1.64 0.58
C ALA A 89 11.49 -0.18 1.01
N ALA A 90 10.27 0.25 1.18
CA ALA A 90 9.99 1.59 1.69
C ALA A 90 8.85 1.59 2.70
N LEU A 91 8.90 2.56 3.60
CA LEU A 91 7.78 2.96 4.45
C LEU A 91 7.13 4.20 3.87
N LEU A 92 5.82 4.16 3.69
CA LEU A 92 5.04 5.26 3.16
C LEU A 92 3.83 5.58 4.03
N VAL A 93 3.32 6.80 3.88
CA VAL A 93 2.05 7.22 4.49
C VAL A 93 0.94 6.79 3.55
N PRO A 94 0.04 5.87 3.97
CA PRO A 94 -1.10 5.50 3.14
C PRO A 94 -2.06 6.70 3.00
N PRO A 95 -2.63 6.93 1.82
CA PRO A 95 -3.70 7.91 1.66
C PRO A 95 -4.94 7.47 2.43
N VAL A 96 -5.72 8.43 2.89
CA VAL A 96 -7.00 8.20 3.56
C VAL A 96 -8.10 8.84 2.70
N PRO A 97 -8.56 8.14 1.65
CA PRO A 97 -9.60 8.67 0.77
C PRO A 97 -10.95 8.73 1.49
N LEU A 98 -11.75 9.71 1.12
CA LEU A 98 -13.12 9.89 1.59
C LEU A 98 -14.11 9.38 0.55
N LEU A 99 -15.36 9.16 0.95
CA LEU A 99 -16.43 8.75 0.03
C LEU A 99 -16.63 9.76 -1.10
N GLU A 100 -16.43 11.06 -0.82
CA GLU A 100 -16.48 12.14 -1.79
C GLU A 100 -15.44 12.00 -2.91
N ASP A 101 -14.29 11.40 -2.63
CA ASP A 101 -13.27 11.15 -3.64
C ASP A 101 -13.72 10.11 -4.67
N VAL A 102 -14.54 9.16 -4.25
CA VAL A 102 -15.13 8.12 -5.11
C VAL A 102 -16.32 8.69 -5.91
N MET A 103 -17.04 9.65 -5.34
CA MET A 103 -18.23 10.26 -5.92
C MET A 103 -17.94 11.37 -6.94
N ARG A 104 -16.70 11.62 -7.27
CA ARG A 104 -16.29 12.64 -8.24
C ARG A 104 -16.77 12.29 -9.66
N ARG A 105 -17.16 13.32 -10.43
CA ARG A 105 -17.63 13.19 -11.84
C ARG A 105 -18.88 12.27 -11.93
N THR A 106 -18.96 11.47 -13.01
CA THR A 106 -19.96 10.41 -13.13
C THR A 106 -19.42 9.18 -12.41
N PRO A 107 -19.95 8.82 -11.23
CA PRO A 107 -19.36 7.74 -10.44
C PRO A 107 -19.54 6.39 -11.14
N LEU A 108 -18.44 5.68 -11.31
CA LEU A 108 -18.39 4.25 -11.62
C LEU A 108 -17.70 3.56 -10.45
N ILE A 109 -18.48 2.86 -9.63
CA ILE A 109 -18.03 2.36 -8.33
C ILE A 109 -18.08 0.85 -8.33
N LEU A 110 -16.98 0.22 -7.93
CA LEU A 110 -16.95 -1.19 -7.58
C LEU A 110 -17.19 -1.38 -6.08
N ILE A 111 -18.01 -2.35 -5.70
CA ILE A 111 -18.28 -2.69 -4.31
C ILE A 111 -17.75 -4.10 -4.03
N ALA A 112 -16.77 -4.20 -3.16
CA ALA A 112 -16.24 -5.45 -2.63
C ALA A 112 -16.96 -5.76 -1.31
N ALA A 113 -17.92 -6.70 -1.36
CA ALA A 113 -18.73 -7.05 -0.21
C ALA A 113 -18.17 -8.30 0.48
N GLY A 114 -17.62 -8.15 1.69
CA GLY A 114 -17.13 -9.26 2.51
C GLY A 114 -15.98 -10.05 1.86
N LEU A 115 -15.21 -9.44 0.98
CA LEU A 115 -14.14 -10.10 0.22
C LEU A 115 -12.92 -10.36 1.10
N GLN A 116 -12.65 -11.64 1.42
CA GLN A 116 -11.62 -12.03 2.38
C GLN A 116 -10.25 -12.34 1.75
N ASP A 117 -10.19 -12.78 0.48
CA ASP A 117 -8.90 -13.04 -0.17
C ASP A 117 -8.25 -11.72 -0.64
N PRO A 118 -7.05 -11.39 -0.11
CA PRO A 118 -6.37 -10.15 -0.46
C PRO A 118 -5.87 -10.11 -1.90
N GLY A 119 -5.57 -11.28 -2.51
CA GLY A 119 -5.19 -11.35 -3.92
C GLY A 119 -6.34 -10.97 -4.83
N ASN A 120 -7.56 -11.42 -4.52
CA ASN A 120 -8.76 -11.08 -5.26
C ASN A 120 -9.09 -9.59 -5.11
N LEU A 121 -8.95 -9.03 -3.90
CA LEU A 121 -9.14 -7.59 -3.70
C LEU A 121 -8.15 -6.76 -4.52
N GLY A 122 -6.86 -7.11 -4.49
CA GLY A 122 -5.84 -6.42 -5.29
C GLY A 122 -6.14 -6.48 -6.79
N THR A 123 -6.53 -7.64 -7.30
CA THR A 123 -6.93 -7.83 -8.70
C THR A 123 -8.17 -7.00 -9.05
N LEU A 124 -9.15 -6.94 -8.16
CA LEU A 124 -10.37 -6.13 -8.33
C LEU A 124 -10.01 -4.63 -8.41
N VAL A 125 -9.16 -4.12 -7.53
CA VAL A 125 -8.69 -2.72 -7.56
C VAL A 125 -7.93 -2.42 -8.86
N ARG A 126 -7.09 -3.34 -9.32
CA ARG A 126 -6.38 -3.22 -10.61
C ARG A 126 -7.35 -3.18 -11.79
N SER A 127 -8.38 -4.02 -11.79
CA SER A 127 -9.43 -4.01 -12.80
C SER A 127 -10.24 -2.72 -12.75
N ALA A 128 -10.57 -2.23 -11.54
CA ALA A 128 -11.26 -0.95 -11.36
C ALA A 128 -10.50 0.20 -12.03
N GLU A 129 -9.18 0.28 -11.85
CA GLU A 129 -8.35 1.27 -12.52
C GLU A 129 -8.41 1.13 -14.04
N ALA A 130 -8.23 -0.08 -14.56
CA ALA A 130 -8.21 -0.35 -16.00
C ALA A 130 -9.52 0.01 -16.70
N PHE A 131 -10.65 -0.15 -16.02
CA PHE A 131 -11.98 0.20 -16.53
C PHE A 131 -12.44 1.62 -16.18
N GLY A 132 -11.58 2.43 -15.57
CA GLY A 132 -11.86 3.83 -15.25
C GLY A 132 -12.87 4.01 -14.13
N ALA A 133 -12.96 3.06 -13.21
CA ALA A 133 -13.77 3.24 -11.99
C ALA A 133 -13.27 4.44 -11.18
N THR A 134 -14.21 5.19 -10.60
CA THR A 134 -13.90 6.34 -9.76
C THR A 134 -13.42 5.93 -8.37
N GLY A 135 -13.68 4.68 -7.97
CA GLY A 135 -13.18 4.10 -6.75
C GLY A 135 -13.77 2.73 -6.44
N VAL A 136 -13.29 2.18 -5.34
CA VAL A 136 -13.75 0.90 -4.78
C VAL A 136 -14.27 1.14 -3.37
N LEU A 137 -15.46 0.64 -3.07
CA LEU A 137 -16.00 0.60 -1.72
C LEU A 137 -15.81 -0.80 -1.15
N THR A 138 -15.39 -0.89 0.10
CA THR A 138 -15.26 -2.15 0.82
C THR A 138 -16.23 -2.17 2.00
N THR A 139 -16.99 -3.27 2.14
CA THR A 139 -17.93 -3.43 3.27
C THR A 139 -17.27 -4.18 4.44
N PRO A 140 -17.91 -4.23 5.62
CA PRO A 140 -17.43 -5.04 6.73
C PRO A 140 -17.13 -6.49 6.33
N GLY A 141 -16.04 -7.06 6.86
CA GLY A 141 -15.53 -8.38 6.50
C GLY A 141 -14.62 -8.41 5.28
N THR A 142 -14.44 -7.27 4.59
CA THR A 142 -13.46 -7.18 3.50
C THR A 142 -12.05 -6.97 4.05
N VAL A 143 -11.08 -7.70 3.50
CA VAL A 143 -9.66 -7.54 3.83
C VAL A 143 -9.15 -6.15 3.45
N SER A 144 -8.11 -5.67 4.13
CA SER A 144 -7.50 -4.37 3.81
C SER A 144 -6.82 -4.39 2.43
N ALA A 145 -7.05 -3.34 1.65
CA ALA A 145 -6.33 -3.12 0.40
C ALA A 145 -4.81 -2.87 0.61
N TRP A 146 -4.42 -2.51 1.83
CA TRP A 146 -3.03 -2.35 2.25
C TRP A 146 -2.38 -3.63 2.77
N ASN A 147 -3.09 -4.76 2.71
CA ASN A 147 -2.47 -6.08 2.94
C ASN A 147 -1.40 -6.34 1.88
N GLN A 148 -0.26 -6.94 2.28
CA GLN A 148 0.89 -7.16 1.41
C GLN A 148 0.55 -7.97 0.13
N LYS A 149 -0.33 -8.97 0.24
CA LYS A 149 -0.79 -9.74 -0.92
C LYS A 149 -1.68 -8.90 -1.84
N ALA A 150 -2.54 -8.03 -1.28
CA ALA A 150 -3.37 -7.11 -2.05
C ALA A 150 -2.53 -6.05 -2.78
N LEU A 151 -1.55 -5.46 -2.09
CA LEU A 151 -0.60 -4.50 -2.67
C LEU A 151 0.09 -5.08 -3.92
N ARG A 152 0.67 -6.28 -3.79
CA ARG A 152 1.33 -6.97 -4.90
C ARG A 152 0.37 -7.29 -6.05
N ALA A 153 -0.81 -7.82 -5.74
CA ALA A 153 -1.81 -8.18 -6.75
C ALA A 153 -2.38 -6.95 -7.47
N SER A 154 -2.46 -5.81 -6.81
CA SER A 154 -2.91 -4.55 -7.41
C SER A 154 -1.88 -3.93 -8.35
N ALA A 155 -0.62 -4.36 -8.30
CA ALA A 155 0.49 -3.77 -9.07
C ALA A 155 0.57 -2.24 -8.92
N GLY A 156 0.27 -1.70 -7.72
CA GLY A 156 0.27 -0.27 -7.44
C GLY A 156 -1.03 0.48 -7.75
N SER A 157 -2.05 -0.17 -8.30
CA SER A 157 -3.35 0.48 -8.56
C SER A 157 -4.01 1.04 -7.29
N VAL A 158 -3.77 0.40 -6.14
CA VAL A 158 -4.26 0.88 -4.83
C VAL A 158 -3.71 2.26 -4.44
N PHE A 159 -2.63 2.70 -5.06
CA PHE A 159 -2.04 4.02 -4.82
C PHE A 159 -2.81 5.14 -5.52
N ARG A 160 -3.60 4.82 -6.55
CA ARG A 160 -4.30 5.77 -7.43
C ARG A 160 -5.81 5.67 -7.32
N VAL A 161 -6.33 4.46 -7.17
CA VAL A 161 -7.77 4.23 -7.03
C VAL A 161 -8.17 4.42 -5.57
N PRO A 162 -9.08 5.34 -5.25
CA PRO A 162 -9.60 5.47 -3.90
C PRO A 162 -10.29 4.18 -3.45
N VAL A 163 -9.83 3.60 -2.33
CA VAL A 163 -10.48 2.44 -1.70
C VAL A 163 -11.00 2.88 -0.34
N VAL A 164 -12.33 2.93 -0.19
CA VAL A 164 -12.99 3.47 0.99
C VAL A 164 -13.79 2.37 1.70
N ALA A 165 -13.55 2.23 3.00
CA ALA A 165 -14.35 1.34 3.84
C ALA A 165 -15.65 2.03 4.23
N VAL A 166 -16.79 1.38 4.00
CA VAL A 166 -18.14 1.90 4.25
C VAL A 166 -19.02 0.86 4.93
N GLY A 167 -20.01 1.32 5.67
CA GLY A 167 -21.07 0.46 6.20
C GLY A 167 -22.11 0.08 5.12
N PHE A 168 -22.92 -0.92 5.40
CA PHE A 168 -24.00 -1.33 4.49
C PHE A 168 -25.04 -0.21 4.28
N ASP A 169 -25.30 0.59 5.33
CA ASP A 169 -26.23 1.74 5.24
C ASP A 169 -25.70 2.82 4.29
N GLU A 170 -24.40 3.07 4.29
CA GLU A 170 -23.77 4.00 3.36
C GLU A 170 -23.84 3.49 1.91
N VAL A 171 -23.67 2.19 1.69
CA VAL A 171 -23.89 1.57 0.37
C VAL A 171 -25.34 1.75 -0.07
N ALA A 172 -26.31 1.49 0.80
CA ALA A 172 -27.72 1.67 0.49
C ALA A 172 -28.06 3.14 0.15
N ALA A 173 -27.43 4.08 0.85
CA ALA A 173 -27.62 5.51 0.62
C ALA A 173 -27.05 6.02 -0.72
N LEU A 174 -26.22 5.25 -1.43
CA LEU A 174 -25.70 5.65 -2.75
C LEU A 174 -26.81 5.88 -3.77
N LYS A 175 -27.91 5.13 -3.70
CA LYS A 175 -29.08 5.32 -4.58
C LYS A 175 -29.69 6.70 -4.44
N THR A 176 -29.78 7.21 -3.21
CA THR A 176 -30.32 8.56 -2.96
C THR A 176 -29.36 9.67 -3.41
N ARG A 177 -28.09 9.34 -3.59
CA ARG A 177 -27.04 10.22 -4.11
C ARG A 177 -26.90 10.16 -5.64
N GLY A 178 -27.84 9.50 -6.34
CA GLY A 178 -27.89 9.44 -7.80
C GLY A 178 -26.98 8.39 -8.45
N VAL A 179 -26.41 7.47 -7.67
CA VAL A 179 -25.69 6.30 -8.21
C VAL A 179 -26.72 5.27 -8.65
N ARG A 180 -26.66 4.82 -9.90
CA ARG A 180 -27.58 3.85 -10.51
C ARG A 180 -26.99 2.45 -10.52
#